data_92a40928ca30e28412f5906b2cf42df7
#
_entry.id   92a40928ca30e28412f5906b2cf42df7
#
_cell.length_a   1.000
_cell.length_b   1.000
_cell.length_c   1.000
_cell.angle_alpha   90.00
_cell.angle_beta   90.00
_cell.angle_gamma   90.00
#
_symmetry.space_group_name_H-M   'P 1'
#
loop_
_entity.id
_entity.type
_entity.pdbx_description
1 polymer ?
#
loop_
_entity_poly.entity_id
_entity_poly.type
_entity_poly.pdbx_seq_one_letter_code
_entity_poly.pdbx_strand_id
1 'polypeptide(L)'
;RSLMFQTNKLGVLSLLVYLIPISFIFGILITEILVLSICILFLHICFVNKITIYFKTFYFKFLILIYFFLIANSIFSGDLFLSIKVSIPYIRYIILSLAIWFLIEKNKNFIKEFSYFFLPVLAFLVFDGFIQYFIGSNIIGFSTQSSRLSSFFFDEWILGSFIQKFFPLLIFVLFYNLERKQYLNLKLISLILAYLIVFLSGER
;
A
#
# COMPACT_ATOMS: atom_id res chain seq x y z
N ARG A 1 -1.00 -25.96 22.60
CA ARG A 1 -2.16 -25.48 21.82
C ARG A 1 -2.13 -23.94 21.61
N SER A 2 -1.73 -23.12 22.58
CA SER A 2 -1.67 -21.65 22.46
C SER A 2 -0.68 -21.16 21.42
N LEU A 3 0.52 -21.74 21.33
CA LEU A 3 1.57 -21.35 20.39
C LEU A 3 1.18 -21.64 18.92
N MET A 4 0.55 -22.79 18.65
CA MET A 4 0.13 -23.19 17.31
C MET A 4 -1.01 -22.29 16.78
N PHE A 5 -1.89 -21.84 17.68
CA PHE A 5 -2.98 -20.93 17.35
C PHE A 5 -2.48 -19.49 17.10
N GLN A 6 -1.39 -19.10 17.74
CA GLN A 6 -0.72 -17.80 17.52
C GLN A 6 0.00 -17.75 16.17
N THR A 7 0.69 -18.82 15.79
CA THR A 7 1.39 -18.88 14.48
C THR A 7 0.40 -18.80 13.32
N ASN A 8 -0.75 -19.44 13.42
CA ASN A 8 -1.79 -19.36 12.38
C ASN A 8 -2.36 -17.93 12.21
N LYS A 9 -2.67 -17.25 13.31
CA LYS A 9 -3.19 -15.87 13.24
C LYS A 9 -2.17 -14.87 12.67
N LEU A 10 -0.90 -15.06 13.01
CA LEU A 10 0.20 -14.23 12.51
C LEU A 10 0.41 -14.48 11.01
N GLY A 11 0.31 -15.73 10.56
CA GLY A 11 0.34 -16.08 9.14
C GLY A 11 -0.81 -15.46 8.35
N VAL A 12 -2.03 -15.52 8.90
CA VAL A 12 -3.20 -14.88 8.26
C VAL A 12 -3.03 -13.36 8.18
N LEU A 13 -2.56 -12.71 9.24
CA LEU A 13 -2.32 -11.27 9.25
C LEU A 13 -1.27 -10.88 8.19
N SER A 14 -0.17 -11.64 8.08
CA SER A 14 0.86 -11.42 7.06
C SER A 14 0.29 -11.58 5.66
N LEU A 15 -0.50 -12.63 5.41
CA LEU A 15 -1.14 -12.89 4.13
C LEU A 15 -2.05 -11.73 3.70
N LEU A 16 -2.87 -11.22 4.62
CA LEU A 16 -3.74 -10.08 4.33
C LEU A 16 -2.93 -8.85 3.92
N VAL A 17 -1.80 -8.57 4.58
CA VAL A 17 -0.93 -7.45 4.20
C VAL A 17 -0.27 -7.69 2.83
N TYR A 18 0.12 -8.93 2.51
CA TYR A 18 0.68 -9.28 1.19
C TYR A 18 -0.32 -9.11 0.06
N LEU A 19 -1.61 -9.23 0.34
CA LEU A 19 -2.68 -9.05 -0.65
C LEU A 19 -3.01 -7.57 -0.92
N ILE A 20 -2.55 -6.61 -0.09
CA ILE A 20 -2.81 -5.18 -0.32
C ILE A 20 -2.40 -4.72 -1.73
N PRO A 21 -1.18 -5.01 -2.25
CA PRO A 21 -0.80 -4.57 -3.59
C PRO A 21 -1.74 -5.11 -4.68
N ILE A 22 -2.19 -6.34 -4.54
CA ILE A 22 -3.10 -6.98 -5.49
C ILE A 22 -4.50 -6.34 -5.41
N SER A 23 -4.96 -6.00 -4.22
CA SER A 23 -6.31 -5.43 -4.02
C SER A 23 -6.50 -4.09 -4.72
N PHE A 24 -5.43 -3.32 -4.93
CA PHE A 24 -5.51 -2.06 -5.68
C PHE A 24 -5.96 -2.24 -7.14
N ILE A 25 -5.64 -3.39 -7.76
CA ILE A 25 -6.08 -3.72 -9.13
C ILE A 25 -7.59 -3.96 -9.17
N PHE A 26 -8.15 -4.52 -8.10
CA PHE A 26 -9.59 -4.86 -8.02
C PHE A 26 -10.48 -3.71 -7.54
N GLY A 27 -9.88 -2.59 -7.15
CA GLY A 27 -10.59 -1.38 -6.77
C GLY A 27 -10.52 -1.00 -5.29
N ILE A 28 -10.89 0.23 -5.02
CA ILE A 28 -10.76 0.87 -3.71
C ILE A 28 -11.56 0.12 -2.63
N LEU A 29 -12.77 -0.36 -2.94
CA LEU A 29 -13.65 -1.02 -1.98
C LEU A 29 -13.01 -2.30 -1.40
N ILE A 30 -12.39 -3.12 -2.25
CA ILE A 30 -11.71 -4.36 -1.82
C ILE A 30 -10.52 -4.04 -0.95
N THR A 31 -9.74 -3.01 -1.32
CA THR A 31 -8.61 -2.53 -0.50
C THR A 31 -9.06 -2.05 0.87
N GLU A 32 -10.17 -1.32 0.96
CA GLU A 32 -10.72 -0.82 2.21
C GLU A 32 -11.19 -1.95 3.13
N ILE A 33 -11.90 -2.95 2.60
CA ILE A 33 -12.31 -4.13 3.35
C ILE A 33 -11.08 -4.89 3.89
N LEU A 34 -10.04 -5.02 3.07
CA LEU A 34 -8.80 -5.68 3.45
C LEU A 34 -8.09 -4.93 4.59
N VAL A 35 -7.95 -3.61 4.47
CA VAL A 35 -7.35 -2.76 5.52
C VAL A 35 -8.12 -2.86 6.82
N LEU A 36 -9.46 -2.79 6.78
CA LEU A 36 -10.30 -2.96 7.98
C LEU A 36 -10.11 -4.35 8.61
N SER A 37 -10.05 -5.40 7.79
CA SER A 37 -9.82 -6.76 8.27
C SER A 37 -8.47 -6.92 8.97
N ILE A 38 -7.40 -6.30 8.43
CA ILE A 38 -6.08 -6.25 9.04
C ILE A 38 -6.13 -5.52 10.39
N CYS A 39 -6.78 -4.37 10.43
CA CYS A 39 -6.91 -3.58 11.67
C CYS A 39 -7.64 -4.36 12.76
N ILE A 40 -8.77 -4.98 12.44
CA ILE A 40 -9.56 -5.78 13.39
C ILE A 40 -8.76 -6.97 13.91
N LEU A 41 -8.09 -7.71 13.00
CA LEU A 41 -7.29 -8.87 13.36
C LEU A 41 -6.09 -8.49 14.23
N PHE A 42 -5.39 -7.41 13.89
CA PHE A 42 -4.26 -6.88 14.68
C PHE A 42 -4.70 -6.45 16.08
N LEU A 43 -5.79 -5.67 16.20
CA LEU A 43 -6.33 -5.26 17.49
C LEU A 43 -6.77 -6.45 18.34
N HIS A 44 -7.39 -7.45 17.70
CA HIS A 44 -7.75 -8.69 18.38
C HIS A 44 -6.51 -9.44 18.90
N ILE A 45 -5.44 -9.55 18.11
CA ILE A 45 -4.17 -10.15 18.55
C ILE A 45 -3.59 -9.38 19.74
N CYS A 46 -3.56 -8.05 19.65
CA CYS A 46 -3.07 -7.19 20.74
C CYS A 46 -3.88 -7.36 22.03
N PHE A 47 -5.21 -7.43 21.92
CA PHE A 47 -6.11 -7.59 23.06
C PHE A 47 -5.91 -8.94 23.76
N VAL A 48 -5.94 -10.04 22.99
CA VAL A 48 -5.80 -11.40 23.54
C VAL A 48 -4.43 -11.62 24.20
N ASN A 49 -3.37 -11.10 23.58
CA ASN A 49 -2.00 -11.26 24.07
C ASN A 49 -1.53 -10.14 25.01
N LYS A 50 -2.41 -9.20 25.35
CA LYS A 50 -2.11 -8.02 26.21
C LYS A 50 -0.89 -7.21 25.70
N ILE A 51 -0.74 -7.09 24.39
CA ILE A 51 0.38 -6.38 23.75
C ILE A 51 0.03 -4.89 23.73
N THR A 52 0.61 -4.11 24.64
CA THR A 52 0.38 -2.65 24.73
C THR A 52 1.60 -1.83 24.30
N ILE A 53 2.73 -2.49 24.00
CA ILE A 53 4.01 -1.81 23.77
C ILE A 53 3.95 -0.83 22.59
N TYR A 54 3.29 -1.21 21.48
CA TYR A 54 3.16 -0.38 20.27
C TYR A 54 2.38 0.91 20.51
N PHE A 55 1.36 0.86 21.38
CA PHE A 55 0.51 2.03 21.71
C PHE A 55 1.17 3.02 22.69
N LYS A 56 2.28 2.62 23.33
CA LYS A 56 3.03 3.46 24.28
C LYS A 56 4.22 4.19 23.64
N THR A 57 4.54 3.86 22.39
CA THR A 57 5.69 4.43 21.69
C THR A 57 5.51 5.90 21.35
N PHE A 58 6.63 6.61 21.21
CA PHE A 58 6.63 8.00 20.73
C PHE A 58 6.01 8.10 19.34
N TYR A 59 6.31 7.14 18.46
CA TYR A 59 5.78 7.07 17.11
C TYR A 59 4.24 7.04 17.08
N PHE A 60 3.62 6.18 17.89
CA PHE A 60 2.14 6.14 17.97
C PHE A 60 1.57 7.47 18.51
N LYS A 61 2.15 8.04 19.56
CA LYS A 61 1.71 9.32 20.13
C LYS A 61 1.78 10.44 19.09
N PHE A 62 2.84 10.46 18.28
CA PHE A 62 3.02 11.43 17.20
C PHE A 62 1.97 11.26 16.09
N LEU A 63 1.69 10.03 15.66
CA LEU A 63 0.63 9.78 14.68
C LEU A 63 -0.77 10.15 15.19
N ILE A 64 -1.06 9.88 16.46
CA ILE A 64 -2.31 10.29 17.09
C ILE A 64 -2.42 11.83 17.18
N LEU A 65 -1.33 12.53 17.47
CA LEU A 65 -1.31 13.98 17.44
C LEU A 65 -1.65 14.54 16.05
N ILE A 66 -1.05 13.99 15.00
CA ILE A 66 -1.38 14.35 13.60
C ILE A 66 -2.85 14.07 13.31
N TYR A 67 -3.37 12.93 13.77
CA TYR A 67 -4.77 12.57 13.58
C TYR A 67 -5.73 13.57 14.25
N PHE A 68 -5.44 13.98 15.49
CA PHE A 68 -6.22 15.02 16.18
C PHE A 68 -6.14 16.36 15.44
N PHE A 69 -4.98 16.71 14.88
CA PHE A 69 -4.84 17.90 14.06
C PHE A 69 -5.70 17.84 12.80
N LEU A 70 -5.76 16.69 12.12
CA LEU A 70 -6.65 16.48 10.97
C LEU A 70 -8.11 16.64 11.33
N ILE A 71 -8.55 16.08 12.46
CA ILE A 71 -9.94 16.25 12.95
C ILE A 71 -10.22 17.71 13.30
N ALA A 72 -9.32 18.37 14.01
CA ALA A 72 -9.48 19.78 14.35
C ALA A 72 -9.61 20.63 13.08
N ASN A 73 -8.77 20.39 12.08
CA ASN A 73 -8.84 21.10 10.82
C ASN A 73 -10.17 20.84 10.06
N SER A 74 -10.72 19.65 10.19
CA SER A 74 -12.03 19.30 9.61
C SER A 74 -13.18 20.09 10.22
N ILE A 75 -13.09 20.49 11.50
CA ILE A 75 -14.10 21.29 12.19
C ILE A 75 -14.15 22.71 11.62
N PHE A 76 -13.02 23.24 11.14
CA PHE A 76 -12.92 24.57 10.55
C PHE A 76 -13.14 24.60 9.03
N SER A 77 -13.51 23.47 8.42
CA SER A 77 -13.76 23.40 6.98
C SER A 77 -15.12 23.99 6.60
N GLY A 78 -15.27 24.44 5.36
CA GLY A 78 -16.53 24.99 4.85
C GLY A 78 -17.68 23.97 4.78
N ASP A 79 -17.38 22.65 4.70
CA ASP A 79 -18.35 21.56 4.82
C ASP A 79 -17.90 20.61 5.94
N LEU A 80 -18.40 20.87 7.13
CA LEU A 80 -18.07 20.13 8.35
C LEU A 80 -18.42 18.63 8.23
N PHE A 81 -19.62 18.32 7.71
CA PHE A 81 -20.10 16.95 7.66
C PHE A 81 -19.25 16.08 6.72
N LEU A 82 -18.98 16.60 5.52
CA LEU A 82 -18.16 15.91 4.53
C LEU A 82 -16.72 15.73 5.04
N SER A 83 -16.13 16.76 5.64
CA SER A 83 -14.76 16.72 6.15
C SER A 83 -14.59 15.75 7.31
N ILE A 84 -15.51 15.71 8.25
CA ILE A 84 -15.48 14.75 9.37
C ILE A 84 -15.69 13.32 8.87
N LYS A 85 -16.63 13.10 7.94
CA LYS A 85 -16.87 11.77 7.34
C LYS A 85 -15.62 11.19 6.69
N VAL A 86 -14.78 12.04 6.12
CA VAL A 86 -13.50 11.62 5.53
C VAL A 86 -12.41 11.45 6.59
N SER A 87 -12.33 12.35 7.57
CA SER A 87 -11.21 12.38 8.53
C SER A 87 -11.28 11.27 9.59
N ILE A 88 -12.47 10.93 10.09
CA ILE A 88 -12.60 9.89 11.14
C ILE A 88 -12.03 8.54 10.70
N PRO A 89 -12.30 8.03 9.49
CA PRO A 89 -11.78 6.74 9.06
C PRO A 89 -10.25 6.66 8.93
N TYR A 90 -9.52 7.79 8.90
CA TYR A 90 -8.06 7.79 8.79
C TYR A 90 -7.33 7.06 9.93
N ILE A 91 -7.99 6.89 11.10
CA ILE A 91 -7.41 6.13 12.22
C ILE A 91 -7.01 4.70 11.82
N ARG A 92 -7.68 4.10 10.84
CA ARG A 92 -7.34 2.76 10.32
C ARG A 92 -5.94 2.68 9.75
N TYR A 93 -5.44 3.75 9.12
CA TYR A 93 -4.08 3.78 8.56
C TYR A 93 -3.00 3.85 9.65
N ILE A 94 -3.32 4.47 10.79
CA ILE A 94 -2.44 4.44 11.97
C ILE A 94 -2.37 3.02 12.52
N ILE A 95 -3.52 2.35 12.66
CA ILE A 95 -3.57 0.97 13.14
C ILE A 95 -2.87 0.03 12.15
N LEU A 96 -3.06 0.22 10.84
CA LEU A 96 -2.35 -0.53 9.79
C LEU A 96 -0.84 -0.38 9.90
N SER A 97 -0.34 0.85 10.14
CA SER A 97 1.11 1.07 10.29
C SER A 97 1.69 0.33 11.51
N LEU A 98 0.94 0.26 12.62
CA LEU A 98 1.33 -0.53 13.78
C LEU A 98 1.28 -2.04 13.50
N ALA A 99 0.29 -2.50 12.74
CA ALA A 99 0.19 -3.90 12.33
C ALA A 99 1.38 -4.33 11.46
N ILE A 100 1.78 -3.49 10.51
CA ILE A 100 2.96 -3.72 9.67
C ILE A 100 4.23 -3.73 10.52
N TRP A 101 4.40 -2.77 11.43
CA TRP A 101 5.53 -2.75 12.37
C TRP A 101 5.61 -4.04 13.19
N PHE A 102 4.47 -4.45 13.79
CA PHE A 102 4.38 -5.71 14.52
C PHE A 102 4.81 -6.92 13.67
N LEU A 103 4.38 -7.00 12.41
CA LEU A 103 4.75 -8.08 11.51
C LEU A 103 6.24 -8.08 11.16
N ILE A 104 6.84 -6.93 10.92
CA ILE A 104 8.29 -6.79 10.65
C ILE A 104 9.11 -7.29 11.85
N GLU A 105 8.68 -6.98 13.08
CA GLU A 105 9.37 -7.46 14.28
C GLU A 105 9.22 -8.98 14.52
N LYS A 106 8.05 -9.53 14.18
CA LYS A 106 7.74 -10.94 14.45
C LYS A 106 8.18 -11.88 13.33
N ASN A 107 8.22 -11.44 12.09
CA ASN A 107 8.64 -12.24 10.93
C ASN A 107 9.85 -11.60 10.24
N LYS A 108 11.04 -12.16 10.45
CA LYS A 108 12.28 -11.69 9.81
C LYS A 108 12.24 -11.71 8.29
N ASN A 109 11.42 -12.57 7.70
CA ASN A 109 11.28 -12.70 6.26
C ASN A 109 10.13 -11.86 5.68
N PHE A 110 9.41 -11.11 6.52
CA PHE A 110 8.20 -10.38 6.12
C PHE A 110 8.43 -9.50 4.89
N ILE A 111 9.49 -8.70 4.86
CA ILE A 111 9.78 -7.79 3.74
C ILE A 111 10.09 -8.59 2.46
N LYS A 112 10.83 -9.71 2.59
CA LYS A 112 11.15 -10.57 1.46
C LYS A 112 9.88 -11.24 0.89
N GLU A 113 9.01 -11.76 1.75
CA GLU A 113 7.74 -12.36 1.36
C GLU A 113 6.80 -11.32 0.73
N PHE A 114 6.68 -10.13 1.33
CA PHE A 114 5.92 -9.01 0.78
C PHE A 114 6.40 -8.62 -0.63
N SER A 115 7.72 -8.63 -0.87
CA SER A 115 8.27 -8.29 -2.18
C SER A 115 7.84 -9.23 -3.29
N TYR A 116 7.59 -10.50 -2.99
CA TYR A 116 7.10 -11.48 -3.98
C TYR A 116 5.68 -11.17 -4.47
N PHE A 117 4.89 -10.43 -3.70
CA PHE A 117 3.57 -9.96 -4.12
C PHE A 117 3.63 -8.55 -4.72
N PHE A 118 4.40 -7.67 -4.13
CA PHE A 118 4.46 -6.27 -4.52
C PHE A 118 5.15 -6.05 -5.88
N LEU A 119 6.33 -6.66 -6.09
CA LEU A 119 7.10 -6.44 -7.32
C LEU A 119 6.40 -6.94 -8.59
N PRO A 120 5.80 -8.14 -8.64
CA PRO A 120 5.05 -8.59 -9.82
C PRO A 120 3.84 -7.69 -10.14
N VAL A 121 3.10 -7.25 -9.11
CA VAL A 121 1.95 -6.37 -9.31
C VAL A 121 2.39 -5.04 -9.93
N LEU A 122 3.44 -4.44 -9.38
CA LEU A 122 3.93 -3.17 -9.89
C LEU A 122 4.54 -3.31 -11.29
N ALA A 123 5.28 -4.39 -11.55
CA ALA A 123 5.82 -4.69 -12.88
C ALA A 123 4.69 -4.89 -13.91
N PHE A 124 3.62 -5.56 -13.52
CA PHE A 124 2.45 -5.77 -14.36
C PHE A 124 1.75 -4.45 -14.70
N LEU A 125 1.54 -3.57 -13.71
CA LEU A 125 0.94 -2.26 -13.95
C LEU A 125 1.81 -1.37 -14.85
N VAL A 126 3.12 -1.40 -14.66
CA VAL A 126 4.07 -0.66 -15.52
C VAL A 126 4.02 -1.22 -16.96
N PHE A 127 4.03 -2.54 -17.12
CA PHE A 127 3.97 -3.19 -18.42
C PHE A 127 2.65 -2.88 -19.16
N ASP A 128 1.51 -3.00 -18.49
CA ASP A 128 0.20 -2.67 -19.05
C ASP A 128 0.10 -1.18 -19.43
N GLY A 129 0.68 -0.30 -18.60
CA GLY A 129 0.77 1.13 -18.92
C GLY A 129 1.56 1.41 -20.19
N PHE A 130 2.66 0.69 -20.46
CA PHE A 130 3.38 0.79 -21.73
C PHE A 130 2.55 0.27 -22.91
N ILE A 131 1.85 -0.86 -22.75
CA ILE A 131 0.93 -1.37 -23.79
C ILE A 131 -0.12 -0.31 -24.11
N GLN A 132 -0.77 0.25 -23.09
CA GLN A 132 -1.78 1.28 -23.26
C GLN A 132 -1.22 2.54 -23.95
N TYR A 133 0.02 2.94 -23.63
CA TYR A 133 0.67 4.07 -24.29
C TYR A 133 0.93 3.85 -25.77
N PHE A 134 1.44 2.67 -26.18
CA PHE A 134 1.81 2.38 -27.56
C PHE A 134 0.65 1.92 -28.43
N ILE A 135 -0.30 1.17 -27.89
CA ILE A 135 -1.42 0.57 -28.62
C ILE A 135 -2.69 1.44 -28.55
N GLY A 136 -2.79 2.32 -27.53
CA GLY A 136 -3.97 3.13 -27.28
C GLY A 136 -5.04 2.46 -26.43
N SER A 137 -4.86 1.17 -26.08
CA SER A 137 -5.72 0.42 -25.17
C SER A 137 -4.91 -0.49 -24.29
N ASN A 138 -5.38 -0.73 -23.05
CA ASN A 138 -4.75 -1.67 -22.13
C ASN A 138 -5.06 -3.12 -22.53
N ILE A 139 -4.50 -4.12 -21.80
CA ILE A 139 -4.68 -5.55 -22.06
C ILE A 139 -6.17 -5.96 -22.03
N ILE A 140 -7.01 -5.30 -21.25
CA ILE A 140 -8.46 -5.60 -21.14
C ILE A 140 -9.28 -4.87 -22.23
N GLY A 141 -8.69 -3.89 -22.93
CA GLY A 141 -9.38 -3.13 -24.00
C GLY A 141 -9.88 -1.74 -23.58
N PHE A 142 -9.51 -1.24 -22.38
CA PHE A 142 -9.81 0.14 -22.01
C PHE A 142 -8.92 1.11 -22.81
N SER A 143 -9.57 1.99 -23.58
CA SER A 143 -8.88 2.97 -24.40
C SER A 143 -8.33 4.14 -23.58
N THR A 144 -7.23 4.72 -24.04
CA THR A 144 -6.73 6.00 -23.52
C THR A 144 -7.73 7.10 -23.87
N GLN A 145 -8.22 7.81 -22.86
CA GLN A 145 -8.95 9.06 -23.07
C GLN A 145 -8.04 10.24 -22.74
N SER A 146 -7.98 11.23 -23.61
CA SER A 146 -7.23 12.48 -23.40
C SER A 146 -5.72 12.34 -23.11
N SER A 147 -5.02 11.39 -23.71
CA SER A 147 -3.57 11.12 -23.52
C SER A 147 -3.12 10.73 -22.10
N ARG A 148 -4.07 10.37 -21.21
CA ARG A 148 -3.74 9.87 -19.87
C ARG A 148 -3.89 8.36 -19.79
N LEU A 149 -3.04 7.74 -18.97
CA LEU A 149 -3.02 6.29 -18.78
C LEU A 149 -3.81 5.92 -17.52
N SER A 150 -4.75 4.98 -17.67
CA SER A 150 -5.53 4.43 -16.55
C SER A 150 -5.07 3.02 -16.16
N SER A 151 -4.51 2.24 -17.10
CA SER A 151 -4.21 0.82 -16.92
C SER A 151 -5.45 0.08 -16.35
N PHE A 152 -5.32 -0.61 -15.21
CA PHE A 152 -6.40 -1.34 -14.56
C PHE A 152 -7.29 -0.48 -13.65
N PHE A 153 -7.07 0.83 -13.57
CA PHE A 153 -7.89 1.74 -12.73
C PHE A 153 -9.17 2.23 -13.44
N PHE A 154 -9.59 1.55 -14.50
CA PHE A 154 -10.82 1.84 -15.26
C PHE A 154 -10.88 3.30 -15.72
N ASP A 155 -11.90 4.04 -15.28
CA ASP A 155 -12.10 5.43 -15.63
C ASP A 155 -11.25 6.43 -14.84
N GLU A 156 -10.44 5.93 -13.88
CA GLU A 156 -9.55 6.76 -13.09
C GLU A 156 -8.16 6.81 -13.72
N TRP A 157 -7.74 7.97 -14.17
CA TRP A 157 -6.42 8.20 -14.81
C TRP A 157 -5.36 8.50 -13.75
N ILE A 158 -5.11 7.53 -12.87
CA ILE A 158 -4.25 7.68 -11.69
C ILE A 158 -2.99 6.80 -11.73
N LEU A 159 -2.69 6.15 -12.86
CA LEU A 159 -1.57 5.22 -12.95
C LEU A 159 -0.24 5.86 -12.54
N GLY A 160 0.06 7.06 -13.05
CA GLY A 160 1.30 7.75 -12.74
C GLY A 160 1.40 8.15 -11.29
N SER A 161 0.36 8.78 -10.73
CA SER A 161 0.32 9.16 -9.32
C SER A 161 0.35 7.97 -8.38
N PHE A 162 -0.25 6.84 -8.78
CA PHE A 162 -0.16 5.59 -8.04
C PHE A 162 1.29 5.09 -7.97
N ILE A 163 1.94 4.93 -9.11
CA ILE A 163 3.34 4.46 -9.16
C ILE A 163 4.26 5.42 -8.41
N GLN A 164 4.07 6.74 -8.57
CA GLN A 164 4.85 7.76 -7.87
C GLN A 164 4.75 7.62 -6.35
N LYS A 165 3.56 7.38 -5.79
CA LYS A 165 3.36 7.19 -4.35
C LYS A 165 4.05 5.93 -3.84
N PHE A 166 4.11 4.87 -4.64
CA PHE A 166 4.79 3.61 -4.29
C PHE A 166 6.27 3.58 -4.65
N PHE A 167 6.79 4.61 -5.32
CA PHE A 167 8.18 4.66 -5.74
C PHE A 167 9.20 4.53 -4.59
N PRO A 168 9.04 5.22 -3.43
CA PRO A 168 9.94 5.03 -2.29
C PRO A 168 9.91 3.59 -1.75
N LEU A 169 8.73 2.96 -1.73
CA LEU A 169 8.59 1.57 -1.31
C LEU A 169 9.26 0.61 -2.32
N LEU A 170 9.15 0.89 -3.62
CA LEU A 170 9.82 0.13 -4.66
C LEU A 170 11.34 0.17 -4.49
N ILE A 171 11.91 1.36 -4.29
CA ILE A 171 13.35 1.51 -4.01
C ILE A 171 13.72 0.66 -2.79
N PHE A 172 13.02 0.83 -1.68
CA PHE A 172 13.30 0.10 -0.44
C PHE A 172 13.28 -1.41 -0.65
N VAL A 173 12.23 -1.95 -1.26
CA VAL A 173 12.06 -3.38 -1.49
C VAL A 173 13.14 -3.94 -2.42
N LEU A 174 13.49 -3.24 -3.50
CA LEU A 174 14.53 -3.65 -4.43
C LEU A 174 15.91 -3.71 -3.77
N PHE A 175 16.25 -2.72 -2.95
CA PHE A 175 17.56 -2.67 -2.29
C PHE A 175 17.63 -3.57 -1.06
N TYR A 176 16.54 -3.81 -0.35
CA TYR A 176 16.48 -4.73 0.77
C TYR A 176 16.67 -6.19 0.37
N ASN A 177 15.98 -6.63 -0.69
CA ASN A 177 15.98 -8.06 -1.07
C ASN A 177 17.14 -8.50 -1.93
N LEU A 178 17.73 -7.58 -2.67
CA LEU A 178 18.76 -7.89 -3.66
C LEU A 178 20.11 -7.34 -3.17
N GLU A 179 20.66 -7.90 -2.11
CA GLU A 179 21.96 -7.51 -1.55
C GLU A 179 23.12 -7.67 -2.55
N ARG A 180 22.98 -8.51 -3.58
CA ARG A 180 24.05 -8.79 -4.53
C ARG A 180 24.18 -7.66 -5.56
N LYS A 181 25.39 -7.14 -5.72
CA LYS A 181 25.80 -6.21 -6.81
C LYS A 181 25.44 -6.74 -8.21
N GLN A 182 25.35 -8.06 -8.37
CA GLN A 182 25.04 -8.76 -9.62
C GLN A 182 23.71 -8.35 -10.24
N TYR A 183 22.73 -7.88 -9.45
CA TYR A 183 21.42 -7.46 -9.94
C TYR A 183 21.23 -5.94 -9.98
N LEU A 184 22.32 -5.17 -9.85
CA LEU A 184 22.21 -3.71 -9.84
C LEU A 184 21.58 -3.17 -11.12
N ASN A 185 21.98 -3.69 -12.28
CA ASN A 185 21.42 -3.28 -13.57
C ASN A 185 19.91 -3.55 -13.65
N LEU A 186 19.45 -4.72 -13.17
CA LEU A 186 18.02 -5.06 -13.14
C LEU A 186 17.22 -4.11 -12.25
N LYS A 187 17.75 -3.75 -11.08
CA LYS A 187 17.14 -2.76 -10.19
C LYS A 187 17.02 -1.39 -10.85
N LEU A 188 18.11 -0.93 -11.47
CA LEU A 188 18.13 0.34 -12.16
C LEU A 188 17.15 0.36 -13.33
N ILE A 189 17.10 -0.71 -14.14
CA ILE A 189 16.15 -0.82 -15.24
C ILE A 189 14.71 -0.77 -14.72
N SER A 190 14.38 -1.50 -13.67
CA SER A 190 13.01 -1.48 -13.10
C SER A 190 12.62 -0.09 -12.57
N LEU A 191 13.54 0.63 -11.93
CA LEU A 191 13.31 2.00 -11.47
C LEU A 191 13.13 2.97 -12.63
N ILE A 192 13.97 2.85 -13.68
CA ILE A 192 13.86 3.70 -14.88
C ILE A 192 12.52 3.44 -15.58
N LEU A 193 12.10 2.19 -15.75
CA LEU A 193 10.82 1.86 -16.38
C LEU A 193 9.63 2.39 -15.57
N ALA A 194 9.67 2.24 -14.24
CA ALA A 194 8.63 2.78 -13.37
C ALA A 194 8.58 4.32 -13.43
N TYR A 195 9.72 4.98 -13.50
CA TYR A 195 9.79 6.44 -13.64
C TYR A 195 9.30 6.92 -15.01
N LEU A 196 9.69 6.22 -16.09
CA LEU A 196 9.26 6.54 -17.44
C LEU A 196 7.73 6.47 -17.58
N ILE A 197 7.08 5.47 -17.01
CA ILE A 197 5.61 5.38 -17.09
C ILE A 197 4.92 6.49 -16.31
N VAL A 198 5.49 6.94 -15.19
CA VAL A 198 5.00 8.13 -14.46
C VAL A 198 5.04 9.36 -15.36
N PHE A 199 6.14 9.55 -16.09
CA PHE A 199 6.29 10.67 -17.01
C PHE A 199 5.33 10.57 -18.20
N LEU A 200 5.19 9.37 -18.79
CA LEU A 200 4.33 9.11 -19.95
C LEU A 200 2.83 9.13 -19.60
N SER A 201 2.48 8.95 -18.33
CA SER A 201 1.07 8.93 -17.89
C SER A 201 0.33 10.25 -18.09
N GLY A 202 1.04 11.34 -18.35
CA GLY A 202 0.47 12.68 -18.59
C GLY A 202 -0.17 13.31 -17.35
N GLU A 203 0.04 12.76 -16.17
CA GLU A 203 -0.36 13.37 -14.90
C GLU A 203 0.60 14.51 -14.53
N ARG A 204 0.03 15.70 -14.34
CA ARG A 204 0.76 16.92 -13.89
C ARG A 204 0.31 17.31 -12.51
#